data_0e7ab2cd4c84a3de6c0ea732ef887811
#
_entry.id   0e7ab2cd4c84a3de6c0ea732ef887811
#
_cell.length_a   1.000
_cell.length_b   1.000
_cell.length_c   1.000
_cell.angle_alpha   90.00
_cell.angle_beta   90.00
_cell.angle_gamma   90.00
#
_symmetry.space_group_name_H-M   'P 1'
#
loop_
_entity.id
_entity.type
_entity.pdbx_description
1 polymer ?
#
loop_
_entity_poly.entity_id
_entity_poly.type
_entity_poly.pdbx_seq_one_letter_code
_entity_poly.pdbx_strand_id
1 'polypeptide(L)'
;ELIDAGDILQEENRQRSHRLRLAEENRLYTMIAEQTAHQTELLQRLTAGIRSTDSLKRARHLLGQIVVIGTYIKRRSNLIFVDSQHGCIEPGELLLCLKESFSGLELYGVSCSVSMDVPDRPLKTSHAYALYDIFEITVEQSLDSLSLLLMHIEQLPAGSAALTPAYSINLSISFDEGTPGTDADMQ
;
A
#
# COMPACT_ATOMS: atom_id res chain seq x y z
N GLU A 1 -42.74 18.72 30.81
CA GLU A 1 -42.26 19.71 29.79
C GLU A 1 -40.72 19.88 29.80
N LEU A 2 -40.06 20.06 30.99
CA LEU A 2 -38.58 20.18 31.05
C LEU A 2 -37.86 18.84 30.78
N ILE A 3 -38.44 17.70 31.18
CA ILE A 3 -37.92 16.34 30.94
C ILE A 3 -38.03 16.02 29.46
N ASP A 4 -39.16 16.32 28.83
CA ASP A 4 -39.37 16.09 27.39
C ASP A 4 -38.40 16.89 26.50
N ALA A 5 -38.09 18.14 26.87
CA ALA A 5 -37.12 18.97 26.15
C ALA A 5 -35.68 18.41 26.25
N GLY A 6 -35.33 17.81 27.40
CA GLY A 6 -34.04 17.13 27.59
C GLY A 6 -33.89 15.88 26.71
N ASP A 7 -34.93 15.06 26.64
CA ASP A 7 -34.95 13.86 25.83
C ASP A 7 -34.88 14.15 24.32
N ILE A 8 -35.58 15.21 23.87
CA ILE A 8 -35.52 15.65 22.47
C ILE A 8 -34.09 16.12 22.11
N LEU A 9 -33.46 16.94 22.94
CA LEU A 9 -32.09 17.41 22.72
C LEU A 9 -31.08 16.26 22.73
N GLN A 10 -31.27 15.27 23.58
CA GLN A 10 -30.42 14.08 23.62
C GLN A 10 -30.54 13.26 22.35
N GLU A 11 -31.74 13.05 21.85
CA GLU A 11 -31.98 12.33 20.60
C GLU A 11 -31.45 13.10 19.39
N GLU A 12 -31.63 14.42 19.32
CA GLU A 12 -31.05 15.25 18.27
C GLU A 12 -29.52 15.18 18.27
N ASN A 13 -28.87 15.23 19.42
CA ASN A 13 -27.42 15.11 19.55
C ASN A 13 -26.93 13.71 19.10
N ARG A 14 -27.68 12.65 19.47
CA ARG A 14 -27.39 11.29 19.03
C ARG A 14 -27.48 11.14 17.50
N GLN A 15 -28.55 11.67 16.92
CA GLN A 15 -28.74 11.63 15.46
C GLN A 15 -27.67 12.46 14.74
N ARG A 16 -27.30 13.63 15.26
CA ARG A 16 -26.22 14.45 14.73
C ARG A 16 -24.87 13.71 14.77
N SER A 17 -24.55 13.10 15.90
CA SER A 17 -23.31 12.31 16.06
C SER A 17 -23.28 11.13 15.10
N HIS A 18 -24.40 10.45 14.91
CA HIS A 18 -24.52 9.34 13.95
C HIS A 18 -24.32 9.81 12.52
N ARG A 19 -24.93 10.92 12.10
CA ARG A 19 -24.75 11.50 10.76
C ARG A 19 -23.30 11.94 10.51
N LEU A 20 -22.65 12.56 11.50
CA LEU A 20 -21.24 12.95 11.38
C LEU A 20 -20.32 11.73 11.21
N ARG A 21 -20.58 10.64 11.96
CA ARG A 21 -19.84 9.40 11.83
C ARG A 21 -20.01 8.78 10.46
N LEU A 22 -21.24 8.67 9.95
CA LEU A 22 -21.50 8.15 8.59
C LEU A 22 -20.85 9.02 7.51
N ALA A 23 -20.87 10.34 7.67
CA ALA A 23 -20.20 11.23 6.72
C ALA A 23 -18.68 11.03 6.71
N GLU A 24 -18.05 10.84 7.87
CA GLU A 24 -16.62 10.56 7.97
C GLU A 24 -16.26 9.18 7.40
N GLU A 25 -17.04 8.14 7.70
CA GLU A 25 -16.87 6.81 7.12
C GLU A 25 -16.96 6.87 5.59
N ASN A 26 -17.95 7.55 5.03
CA ASN A 26 -18.09 7.73 3.59
C ASN A 26 -16.92 8.50 2.98
N ARG A 27 -16.43 9.54 3.66
CA ARG A 27 -15.24 10.30 3.24
C ARG A 27 -14.01 9.39 3.13
N LEU A 28 -13.79 8.53 4.13
CA LEU A 28 -12.69 7.57 4.14
C LEU A 28 -12.79 6.55 3.01
N TYR A 29 -13.98 5.96 2.80
CA TYR A 29 -14.20 5.04 1.69
C TYR A 29 -13.95 5.69 0.34
N THR A 30 -14.40 6.93 0.14
CA THR A 30 -14.15 7.68 -1.09
C THR A 30 -12.65 7.91 -1.30
N MET A 31 -11.93 8.34 -0.26
CA MET A 31 -10.49 8.55 -0.31
C MET A 31 -9.74 7.25 -0.64
N ILE A 32 -10.09 6.14 0.01
CA ILE A 32 -9.49 4.83 -0.29
C ILE A 32 -9.76 4.45 -1.74
N ALA A 33 -10.99 4.57 -2.22
CA ALA A 33 -11.36 4.23 -3.58
C ALA A 33 -10.60 5.08 -4.62
N GLU A 34 -10.45 6.37 -4.38
CA GLU A 34 -9.71 7.28 -5.26
C GLU A 34 -8.21 6.94 -5.30
N GLN A 35 -7.61 6.71 -4.12
CA GLN A 35 -6.17 6.44 -4.01
C GLN A 35 -5.77 5.04 -4.48
N THR A 36 -6.70 4.10 -4.57
CA THR A 36 -6.44 2.72 -5.03
C THR A 36 -7.13 2.39 -6.35
N ALA A 37 -7.66 3.40 -7.05
CA ALA A 37 -8.45 3.21 -8.28
C ALA A 37 -7.65 2.48 -9.38
N HIS A 38 -6.40 2.90 -9.60
CA HIS A 38 -5.52 2.30 -10.59
C HIS A 38 -5.25 0.82 -10.31
N GLN A 39 -4.88 0.49 -9.07
CA GLN A 39 -4.61 -0.89 -8.65
C GLN A 39 -5.88 -1.76 -8.70
N THR A 40 -7.03 -1.18 -8.38
CA THR A 40 -8.33 -1.87 -8.49
C THR A 40 -8.64 -2.22 -9.95
N GLU A 41 -8.40 -1.30 -10.89
CA GLU A 41 -8.56 -1.56 -12.32
C GLU A 41 -7.58 -2.64 -12.80
N LEU A 42 -6.32 -2.59 -12.33
CA LEU A 42 -5.31 -3.60 -12.64
C LEU A 42 -5.73 -4.98 -12.14
N LEU A 43 -6.26 -5.10 -10.91
CA LEU A 43 -6.82 -6.36 -10.39
C LEU A 43 -7.96 -6.91 -11.26
N GLN A 44 -8.84 -6.05 -11.76
CA GLN A 44 -9.92 -6.47 -12.66
C GLN A 44 -9.36 -7.04 -13.96
N ARG A 45 -8.35 -6.39 -14.56
CA ARG A 45 -7.66 -6.87 -15.77
C ARG A 45 -6.98 -8.22 -15.55
N LEU A 46 -6.23 -8.37 -14.46
CA LEU A 46 -5.55 -9.62 -14.11
C LEU A 46 -6.55 -10.77 -13.86
N THR A 47 -7.65 -10.49 -13.16
CA THR A 47 -8.72 -11.47 -12.91
C THR A 47 -9.39 -11.92 -14.21
N ALA A 48 -9.62 -10.98 -15.16
CA ALA A 48 -10.13 -11.34 -16.48
C ALA A 48 -9.12 -12.21 -17.24
N GLY A 49 -7.81 -11.91 -17.13
CA GLY A 49 -6.73 -12.71 -17.72
C GLY A 49 -6.69 -14.15 -17.22
N ILE A 50 -6.96 -14.38 -15.92
CA ILE A 50 -7.05 -15.76 -15.37
C ILE A 50 -8.19 -16.53 -16.00
N ARG A 51 -9.35 -15.88 -16.18
CA ARG A 51 -10.53 -16.54 -16.76
C ARG A 51 -10.36 -16.90 -18.24
N SER A 52 -9.46 -16.22 -18.95
CA SER A 52 -9.22 -16.38 -20.37
C SER A 52 -8.00 -17.24 -20.71
N THR A 53 -7.24 -17.74 -19.71
CA THR A 53 -6.05 -18.53 -19.97
C THR A 53 -6.25 -20.01 -19.66
N ASP A 54 -5.83 -20.86 -20.59
CA ASP A 54 -5.76 -22.32 -20.40
C ASP A 54 -4.42 -22.79 -19.83
N SER A 55 -3.44 -21.88 -19.73
CA SER A 55 -2.10 -22.18 -19.21
C SER A 55 -2.05 -22.07 -17.69
N LEU A 56 -1.82 -23.19 -17.00
CA LEU A 56 -1.64 -23.24 -15.56
C LEU A 56 -0.46 -22.36 -15.09
N LYS A 57 0.64 -22.32 -15.85
CA LYS A 57 1.80 -21.49 -15.54
C LYS A 57 1.42 -20.01 -15.57
N ARG A 58 0.71 -19.57 -16.61
CA ARG A 58 0.25 -18.18 -16.73
C ARG A 58 -0.79 -17.84 -15.65
N ALA A 59 -1.72 -18.74 -15.34
CA ALA A 59 -2.69 -18.54 -14.28
C ALA A 59 -2.02 -18.33 -12.91
N ARG A 60 -1.00 -19.13 -12.57
CA ARG A 60 -0.22 -18.97 -11.33
C ARG A 60 0.51 -17.64 -11.27
N HIS A 61 1.11 -17.23 -12.38
CA HIS A 61 1.78 -15.93 -12.48
C HIS A 61 0.80 -14.78 -12.23
N LEU A 62 -0.35 -14.76 -12.91
CA LEU A 62 -1.40 -13.76 -12.70
C LEU A 62 -1.94 -13.76 -11.27
N LEU A 63 -2.10 -14.93 -10.64
CA LEU A 63 -2.52 -15.03 -9.24
C LEU A 63 -1.48 -14.40 -8.30
N GLY A 64 -0.20 -14.61 -8.54
CA GLY A 64 0.88 -13.97 -7.78
C GLY A 64 0.82 -12.46 -7.88
N GLN A 65 0.65 -11.90 -9.07
CA GLN A 65 0.45 -10.47 -9.27
C GLN A 65 -0.78 -9.93 -8.51
N ILE A 66 -1.89 -10.66 -8.54
CA ILE A 66 -3.11 -10.31 -7.78
C ILE A 66 -2.83 -10.25 -6.28
N VAL A 67 -2.06 -11.20 -5.73
CA VAL A 67 -1.70 -11.21 -4.31
C VAL A 67 -0.88 -9.97 -3.95
N VAL A 68 0.13 -9.63 -4.75
CA VAL A 68 1.00 -8.46 -4.53
C VAL A 68 0.18 -7.18 -4.54
N ILE A 69 -0.60 -6.95 -5.61
CA ILE A 69 -1.40 -5.73 -5.77
C ILE A 69 -2.52 -5.65 -4.72
N GLY A 70 -3.17 -6.78 -4.41
CA GLY A 70 -4.19 -6.83 -3.36
C GLY A 70 -3.63 -6.52 -1.97
N THR A 71 -2.40 -6.95 -1.70
CA THR A 71 -1.69 -6.60 -0.46
C THR A 71 -1.41 -5.11 -0.40
N TYR A 72 -0.95 -4.50 -1.50
CA TYR A 72 -0.77 -3.05 -1.56
C TYR A 72 -2.07 -2.30 -1.24
N ILE A 73 -3.16 -2.60 -1.93
CA ILE A 73 -4.47 -1.95 -1.68
C ILE A 73 -4.84 -2.05 -0.20
N LYS A 74 -4.72 -3.23 0.39
CA LYS A 74 -5.01 -3.46 1.80
C LYS A 74 -4.14 -2.60 2.72
N ARG A 75 -2.83 -2.52 2.46
CA ARG A 75 -1.90 -1.77 3.31
C ARG A 75 -2.02 -0.27 3.12
N ARG A 76 -2.23 0.19 1.90
CA ARG A 76 -2.52 1.60 1.61
C ARG A 76 -3.79 2.07 2.33
N SER A 77 -4.84 1.24 2.29
CA SER A 77 -6.08 1.49 3.02
C SER A 77 -5.88 1.56 4.53
N ASN A 78 -5.04 0.67 5.09
CA ASN A 78 -4.70 0.71 6.51
C ASN A 78 -3.98 2.02 6.90
N LEU A 79 -3.01 2.47 6.10
CA LEU A 79 -2.32 3.74 6.35
C LEU A 79 -3.28 4.93 6.34
N ILE A 80 -4.24 4.95 5.39
CA ILE A 80 -5.29 5.98 5.34
C ILE A 80 -6.15 5.94 6.61
N PHE A 81 -6.50 4.75 7.08
CA PHE A 81 -7.30 4.58 8.28
C PHE A 81 -6.56 5.04 9.55
N VAL A 82 -5.29 4.67 9.70
CA VAL A 82 -4.44 5.11 10.83
C VAL A 82 -4.29 6.64 10.83
N ASP A 83 -4.02 7.22 9.66
CA ASP A 83 -3.94 8.67 9.51
C ASP A 83 -5.23 9.38 9.93
N SER A 84 -6.38 8.85 9.52
CA SER A 84 -7.68 9.44 9.88
C SER A 84 -7.96 9.43 11.38
N GLN A 85 -7.38 8.49 12.12
CA GLN A 85 -7.54 8.38 13.56
C GLN A 85 -6.54 9.24 14.36
N HIS A 86 -5.31 9.34 13.88
CA HIS A 86 -4.19 9.91 14.64
C HIS A 86 -3.60 11.18 14.01
N GLY A 87 -3.87 11.46 12.72
CA GLY A 87 -3.31 12.58 11.98
C GLY A 87 -1.80 12.47 11.72
N CYS A 88 -1.24 11.29 11.95
CA CYS A 88 0.17 10.95 11.73
C CYS A 88 0.33 9.43 11.62
N ILE A 89 1.47 8.98 11.12
CA ILE A 89 1.80 7.57 10.96
C ILE A 89 3.08 7.28 11.72
N GLU A 90 3.03 6.33 12.64
CA GLU A 90 4.23 5.87 13.35
C GLU A 90 5.16 5.10 12.40
N PRO A 91 6.50 5.24 12.56
CA PRO A 91 7.46 4.50 11.72
C PRO A 91 7.22 3.00 11.73
N GLY A 92 6.85 2.45 12.90
CA GLY A 92 6.52 1.03 13.06
C GLY A 92 5.34 0.57 12.19
N GLU A 93 4.31 1.41 12.04
CA GLU A 93 3.15 1.12 11.18
C GLU A 93 3.52 1.10 9.70
N LEU A 94 4.32 2.07 9.25
CA LEU A 94 4.83 2.08 7.89
C LEU A 94 5.71 0.85 7.62
N LEU A 95 6.63 0.54 8.52
CA LEU A 95 7.51 -0.62 8.40
C LEU A 95 6.72 -1.93 8.38
N LEU A 96 5.66 -2.05 9.19
CA LEU A 96 4.76 -3.21 9.18
C LEU A 96 4.07 -3.35 7.83
N CYS A 97 3.52 -2.27 7.28
CA CYS A 97 2.90 -2.28 5.95
C CYS A 97 3.88 -2.72 4.87
N LEU A 98 5.10 -2.19 4.88
CA LEU A 98 6.17 -2.60 3.95
C LEU A 98 6.51 -4.09 4.11
N LYS A 99 6.80 -4.57 5.34
CA LYS A 99 7.14 -5.97 5.59
C LYS A 99 6.07 -6.94 5.09
N GLU A 100 4.80 -6.62 5.27
CA GLU A 100 3.73 -7.49 4.79
C GLU A 100 3.61 -7.46 3.26
N SER A 101 3.89 -6.33 2.61
CA SER A 101 3.97 -6.25 1.16
C SER A 101 5.17 -7.03 0.62
N PHE A 102 6.31 -6.98 1.30
CA PHE A 102 7.50 -7.79 1.00
C PHE A 102 7.22 -9.28 1.14
N SER A 103 6.49 -9.71 2.18
CA SER A 103 6.05 -11.10 2.32
C SER A 103 5.18 -11.57 1.14
N GLY A 104 4.37 -10.68 0.58
CA GLY A 104 3.62 -10.95 -0.66
C GLY A 104 4.53 -11.19 -1.86
N LEU A 105 5.61 -10.40 -1.98
CA LEU A 105 6.63 -10.58 -3.03
C LEU A 105 7.42 -11.89 -2.85
N GLU A 106 7.76 -12.26 -1.61
CA GLU A 106 8.42 -13.56 -1.33
C GLU A 106 7.55 -14.73 -1.78
N LEU A 107 6.24 -14.67 -1.56
CA LEU A 107 5.29 -15.68 -2.06
C LEU A 107 5.23 -15.72 -3.59
N TYR A 108 5.48 -14.58 -4.24
CA TYR A 108 5.59 -14.50 -5.70
C TYR A 108 6.91 -15.06 -6.23
N GLY A 109 7.91 -15.21 -5.37
CA GLY A 109 9.24 -15.77 -5.68
C GLY A 109 10.35 -14.74 -5.74
N VAL A 110 10.11 -13.51 -5.34
CA VAL A 110 11.12 -12.44 -5.29
C VAL A 110 11.89 -12.52 -3.97
N SER A 111 13.21 -12.53 -4.04
CA SER A 111 14.06 -12.37 -2.84
C SER A 111 14.03 -10.92 -2.38
N CYS A 112 13.57 -10.65 -1.16
CA CYS A 112 13.42 -9.26 -0.77
C CYS A 112 13.65 -9.00 0.72
N SER A 113 14.03 -7.75 1.04
CA SER A 113 14.20 -7.30 2.42
C SER A 113 13.96 -5.80 2.52
N VAL A 114 13.38 -5.38 3.64
CA VAL A 114 13.16 -3.97 3.97
C VAL A 114 13.72 -3.65 5.34
N SER A 115 14.42 -2.53 5.45
CA SER A 115 14.94 -1.96 6.70
C SER A 115 14.66 -0.46 6.75
N MET A 116 14.52 0.06 7.98
CA MET A 116 14.24 1.47 8.20
C MET A 116 15.05 1.95 9.41
N ASP A 117 15.82 3.01 9.20
CA ASP A 117 16.60 3.72 10.22
C ASP A 117 16.09 5.16 10.32
N VAL A 118 15.00 5.31 11.05
CA VAL A 118 14.37 6.60 11.32
C VAL A 118 14.11 6.72 12.82
N PRO A 119 14.15 7.94 13.38
CA PRO A 119 13.81 8.16 14.78
C PRO A 119 12.40 7.67 15.11
N ASP A 120 12.22 7.18 16.34
CA ASP A 120 10.91 6.74 16.85
C ASP A 120 10.04 7.98 17.18
N ARG A 121 9.56 8.63 16.14
CA ARG A 121 8.64 9.77 16.18
C ARG A 121 7.71 9.74 14.99
N PRO A 122 6.47 10.23 15.15
CA PRO A 122 5.48 10.21 14.07
C PRO A 122 5.97 10.86 12.78
N LEU A 123 5.70 10.20 11.67
CA LEU A 123 5.95 10.70 10.32
C LEU A 123 4.78 11.58 9.89
N LYS A 124 5.08 12.63 9.12
CA LYS A 124 4.02 13.31 8.38
C LYS A 124 3.39 12.31 7.41
N THR A 125 2.07 12.29 7.37
CA THR A 125 1.28 11.43 6.50
C THR A 125 1.75 11.45 5.05
N SER A 126 2.01 12.64 4.51
CA SER A 126 2.50 12.80 3.13
C SER A 126 3.84 12.10 2.88
N HIS A 127 4.74 12.08 3.88
CA HIS A 127 6.01 11.38 3.76
C HIS A 127 5.81 9.86 3.82
N ALA A 128 5.00 9.37 4.77
CA ALA A 128 4.71 7.94 4.86
C ALA A 128 4.05 7.40 3.57
N TYR A 129 3.12 8.17 3.01
CA TYR A 129 2.49 7.82 1.74
C TYR A 129 3.50 7.81 0.59
N ALA A 130 4.31 8.86 0.45
CA ALA A 130 5.31 8.91 -0.60
C ALA A 130 6.31 7.76 -0.53
N LEU A 131 6.77 7.39 0.69
CA LEU A 131 7.69 6.28 0.90
C LEU A 131 7.04 4.95 0.48
N TYR A 132 5.76 4.75 0.80
CA TYR A 132 5.03 3.54 0.43
C TYR A 132 4.69 3.49 -1.07
N ASP A 133 4.31 4.63 -1.66
CA ASP A 133 3.98 4.75 -3.09
C ASP A 133 5.23 4.54 -3.97
N ILE A 134 6.44 4.96 -3.53
CA ILE A 134 7.70 4.66 -4.23
C ILE A 134 7.93 3.15 -4.30
N PHE A 135 7.71 2.43 -3.20
CA PHE A 135 7.77 0.97 -3.20
C PHE A 135 6.79 0.38 -4.23
N GLU A 136 5.54 0.80 -4.19
CA GLU A 136 4.50 0.29 -5.11
C GLU A 136 4.84 0.53 -6.57
N ILE A 137 5.17 1.77 -6.93
CA ILE A 137 5.54 2.12 -8.32
C ILE A 137 6.71 1.26 -8.80
N THR A 138 7.71 1.04 -7.93
CA THR A 138 8.87 0.21 -8.26
C THR A 138 8.46 -1.23 -8.54
N VAL A 139 7.62 -1.80 -7.69
CA VAL A 139 7.15 -3.19 -7.83
C VAL A 139 6.24 -3.32 -9.05
N GLU A 140 5.27 -2.43 -9.23
CA GLU A 140 4.32 -2.48 -10.33
C GLU A 140 5.00 -2.44 -11.70
N GLN A 141 6.06 -1.62 -11.83
CA GLN A 141 6.82 -1.49 -13.07
C GLN A 141 7.76 -2.66 -13.36
N SER A 142 8.16 -3.43 -12.35
CA SER A 142 9.21 -4.44 -12.48
C SER A 142 8.77 -5.87 -12.16
N LEU A 143 7.55 -6.08 -11.69
CA LEU A 143 7.09 -7.34 -11.10
C LEU A 143 7.30 -8.57 -11.99
N ASP A 144 7.15 -8.43 -13.31
CA ASP A 144 7.26 -9.56 -14.25
C ASP A 144 8.68 -10.13 -14.36
N SER A 145 9.69 -9.32 -14.07
CA SER A 145 11.12 -9.69 -14.18
C SER A 145 11.88 -9.55 -12.85
N LEU A 146 11.20 -9.09 -11.80
CA LEU A 146 11.81 -8.83 -10.51
C LEU A 146 12.27 -10.11 -9.83
N SER A 147 13.56 -10.20 -9.51
CA SER A 147 14.15 -11.34 -8.77
C SER A 147 14.66 -10.96 -7.39
N LEU A 148 15.11 -9.71 -7.23
CA LEU A 148 15.61 -9.18 -5.96
C LEU A 148 15.11 -7.76 -5.75
N LEU A 149 14.64 -7.46 -4.53
CA LEU A 149 14.31 -6.11 -4.07
C LEU A 149 14.81 -5.88 -2.64
N LEU A 150 15.79 -5.02 -2.48
CA LEU A 150 16.25 -4.55 -1.17
C LEU A 150 15.88 -3.08 -1.03
N MET A 151 15.24 -2.73 0.07
CA MET A 151 14.83 -1.36 0.39
C MET A 151 15.37 -0.95 1.75
N HIS A 152 16.07 0.17 1.77
CA HIS A 152 16.52 0.81 3.00
C HIS A 152 16.05 2.25 3.05
N ILE A 153 15.38 2.62 4.13
CA ILE A 153 14.86 3.98 4.37
C ILE A 153 15.63 4.55 5.56
N GLU A 154 16.22 5.74 5.37
CA GLU A 154 16.90 6.47 6.44
C GLU A 154 16.45 7.93 6.50
N GLN A 155 16.46 8.51 7.70
CA GLN A 155 16.26 9.94 7.84
C GLN A 155 17.60 10.65 7.69
N LEU A 156 17.66 11.60 6.76
CA LEU A 156 18.84 12.43 6.59
C LEU A 156 19.02 13.40 7.77
N PRO A 157 20.26 13.68 8.18
CA PRO A 157 20.55 14.69 9.19
C PRO A 157 19.93 16.03 8.79
N ALA A 158 19.23 16.68 9.72
CA ALA A 158 18.68 18.00 9.47
C ALA A 158 19.82 18.97 9.19
N GLY A 159 19.91 19.50 7.96
CA GLY A 159 20.76 20.63 7.65
C GLY A 159 20.32 21.85 8.46
N SER A 160 21.25 22.72 8.83
CA SER A 160 21.02 23.86 9.72
C SER A 160 19.93 24.86 9.28
N ALA A 161 19.35 24.69 8.10
CA ALA A 161 18.30 25.52 7.52
C ALA A 161 16.98 24.77 7.19
N ALA A 162 16.91 23.44 7.34
CA ALA A 162 15.74 22.68 6.94
C ALA A 162 14.74 22.53 8.09
N LEU A 163 13.56 23.14 7.94
CA LEU A 163 12.43 23.04 8.88
C LEU A 163 11.68 21.71 8.78
N THR A 164 11.93 20.89 7.75
CA THR A 164 11.24 19.62 7.51
C THR A 164 12.25 18.48 7.42
N PRO A 165 11.95 17.29 8.00
CA PRO A 165 12.79 16.12 7.86
C PRO A 165 12.85 15.68 6.40
N ALA A 166 14.05 15.31 5.94
CA ALA A 166 14.29 14.68 4.65
C ALA A 166 14.58 13.19 4.86
N TYR A 167 14.18 12.36 3.89
CA TYR A 167 14.40 10.92 3.91
C TYR A 167 15.16 10.51 2.65
N SER A 168 16.06 9.54 2.82
CA SER A 168 16.72 8.84 1.72
C SER A 168 16.12 7.45 1.58
N ILE A 169 15.91 7.02 0.35
CA ILE A 169 15.48 5.66 0.01
C ILE A 169 16.54 5.06 -0.88
N ASN A 170 17.16 3.98 -0.41
CA ASN A 170 18.10 3.20 -1.19
C ASN A 170 17.39 1.94 -1.67
N LEU A 171 17.25 1.77 -2.99
CA LEU A 171 16.66 0.62 -3.63
C LEU A 171 17.73 -0.13 -4.41
N SER A 172 17.89 -1.44 -4.12
CA SER A 172 18.70 -2.35 -4.92
C SER A 172 17.77 -3.35 -5.59
N ILE A 173 17.78 -3.41 -6.91
CA ILE A 173 16.87 -4.19 -7.71
C ILE A 173 17.68 -5.08 -8.64
N SER A 174 17.31 -6.37 -8.74
CA SER A 174 17.83 -7.28 -9.76
C SER A 174 16.67 -7.89 -10.52
N PHE A 175 16.92 -8.19 -11.77
CA PHE A 175 15.96 -8.79 -12.68
C PHE A 175 16.45 -10.15 -13.13
N ASP A 176 15.51 -11.07 -13.33
CA ASP A 176 15.82 -12.31 -14.03
C ASP A 176 16.18 -11.97 -15.49
N GLU A 177 17.39 -12.29 -15.91
CA GLU A 177 17.73 -12.33 -17.32
C GLU A 177 16.90 -13.46 -17.92
N GLY A 178 15.80 -13.10 -18.60
CA GLY A 178 15.00 -14.08 -19.34
C GLY A 178 15.94 -14.85 -20.25
N THR A 179 16.14 -16.14 -19.99
CA THR A 179 16.79 -17.03 -20.92
C THR A 179 16.09 -16.84 -22.26
N PRO A 180 16.79 -16.37 -23.32
CA PRO A 180 16.19 -16.29 -24.65
C PRO A 180 15.69 -17.69 -24.96
N GLY A 181 14.35 -17.82 -25.10
CA GLY A 181 13.70 -19.09 -25.35
C GLY A 181 14.45 -19.77 -26.54
N THR A 182 15.10 -20.87 -26.26
CA THR A 182 15.49 -21.82 -27.27
C THR A 182 14.18 -22.38 -27.85
N ASP A 183 13.65 -21.65 -28.85
CA ASP A 183 12.75 -22.22 -29.84
C ASP A 183 13.55 -23.25 -30.67
N ALA A 184 13.79 -24.38 -30.06
CA ALA A 184 14.38 -25.53 -30.74
C ALA A 184 13.81 -26.81 -30.13
N ASP A 185 12.54 -27.05 -30.41
CA ASP A 185 11.95 -28.39 -30.47
C ASP A 185 10.61 -28.32 -31.23
N MET A 186 10.71 -28.01 -32.53
CA MET A 186 9.73 -28.44 -33.53
C MET A 186 10.44 -29.34 -34.53
N GLN A 187 10.49 -30.62 -34.23
CA GLN A 187 10.46 -31.67 -35.24
C GLN A 187 9.64 -32.85 -34.75
#